data_526cb71c60dc6507d02351d513732787
#
_entry.id   526cb71c60dc6507d02351d513732787
#
_cell.length_a   1.000
_cell.length_b   1.000
_cell.length_c   1.000
_cell.angle_alpha   90.00
_cell.angle_beta   90.00
_cell.angle_gamma   90.00
#
_symmetry.space_group_name_H-M   'P 1'
#
loop_
_entity.id
_entity.type
_entity.pdbx_description
1 polymer ?
#
loop_
_entity_poly.entity_id
_entity_poly.type
_entity_poly.pdbx_seq_one_letter_code
_entity_poly.pdbx_strand_id
1 'polypeptide(L)'
;MDEQPINNNGQSQGRILKNAGYLTAAFIIQKILSFLYFVYIARVIGPVDLGFYDPAKSLIPIFLILIDFSLSVVLVREIARRPDRVEEYLNSVLGIKIVFALIILLGMGLFTNLSSYSALTKTVLYLDGMIVALDTFTLTFFAVFRGMQNMRYEAIGMIITQLATVIIGVVGLRLGFDLRVLFFAVLVGSIFNFIFAYVLLRRKLKLRVRLVWNKDIIAKFLKIALPFAIYAMLVKIYTYTDRYLLLGIAGQASAGWYVIAHKFTYALEFIPSAFAASIFPAMSAYYVSSKKQLAKTFEKSMYYLMILAVPISSGIIVLADKIVVSLSGPAYGTSVGPLRILIIGLFVIFLNFPVGAFLNACNRQKNNMINMAITVTVNVILNMFLIKRYTIIGAAIAALISGIVLFCLGLRLVRKIITYNKNFLLKTFGKTLLAAGAMSAILIVVKKFFDFSINIGRSAILENIGALITLAIYIIIGVMVYGFALILLKGFALSDFRLIFNKFVKKS
;
A
#
# COMPACT_ATOMS: atom_id res chain seq x y z
N MET A 1 -29.58 -47.32 -2.72
CA MET A 1 -29.99 -45.96 -2.33
C MET A 1 -28.80 -45.05 -2.61
N ASP A 2 -28.86 -44.40 -3.75
CA ASP A 2 -27.76 -43.61 -4.32
C ASP A 2 -27.69 -42.26 -3.57
N GLU A 3 -26.66 -42.05 -2.78
CA GLU A 3 -26.35 -40.73 -2.26
C GLU A 3 -25.76 -39.87 -3.37
N GLN A 4 -26.54 -38.94 -3.89
CA GLN A 4 -26.07 -37.89 -4.81
C GLN A 4 -25.04 -37.02 -4.09
N PRO A 5 -23.88 -36.72 -4.70
CA PRO A 5 -22.93 -35.78 -4.13
C PRO A 5 -23.53 -34.38 -4.11
N ILE A 6 -23.75 -33.84 -2.93
CA ILE A 6 -24.22 -32.48 -2.68
C ILE A 6 -23.28 -31.51 -3.38
N ASN A 7 -23.81 -30.77 -4.32
CA ASN A 7 -23.08 -29.79 -5.16
C ASN A 7 -22.68 -28.56 -4.31
N ASN A 8 -21.67 -28.73 -3.43
CA ASN A 8 -21.16 -27.71 -2.51
C ASN A 8 -20.29 -26.63 -3.18
N ASN A 9 -19.94 -26.77 -4.47
CA ASN A 9 -18.98 -25.88 -5.13
C ASN A 9 -19.55 -24.49 -5.41
N GLY A 10 -20.82 -24.34 -5.71
CA GLY A 10 -21.44 -23.05 -6.02
C GLY A 10 -21.68 -22.18 -4.78
N GLN A 11 -22.07 -22.80 -3.66
CA GLN A 11 -22.29 -22.08 -2.39
C GLN A 11 -20.97 -21.63 -1.75
N SER A 12 -19.89 -22.40 -1.90
CA SER A 12 -18.56 -22.03 -1.40
C SER A 12 -17.95 -20.87 -2.18
N GLN A 13 -18.08 -20.85 -3.50
CA GLN A 13 -17.60 -19.76 -4.36
C GLN A 13 -18.35 -18.45 -4.09
N GLY A 14 -19.67 -18.48 -3.89
CA GLY A 14 -20.46 -17.31 -3.53
C GLY A 14 -20.07 -16.71 -2.18
N ARG A 15 -19.77 -17.54 -1.19
CA ARG A 15 -19.24 -17.10 0.12
C ARG A 15 -17.87 -16.45 0.02
N ILE A 16 -16.95 -17.03 -0.72
CA ILE A 16 -15.60 -16.49 -0.93
C ILE A 16 -15.66 -15.12 -1.60
N LEU A 17 -16.46 -14.98 -2.67
CA LEU A 17 -16.66 -13.71 -3.36
C LEU A 17 -17.28 -12.63 -2.46
N LYS A 18 -18.29 -12.99 -1.67
CA LYS A 18 -18.95 -12.08 -0.72
C LYS A 18 -17.98 -11.60 0.37
N ASN A 19 -17.19 -12.51 0.94
CA ASN A 19 -16.21 -12.19 1.98
C ASN A 19 -15.04 -11.35 1.44
N ALA A 20 -14.53 -11.67 0.27
CA ALA A 20 -13.54 -10.84 -0.41
C ALA A 20 -14.09 -9.44 -0.72
N GLY A 21 -15.36 -9.35 -1.12
CA GLY A 21 -16.05 -8.07 -1.36
C GLY A 21 -16.11 -7.18 -0.12
N TYR A 22 -16.49 -7.73 1.03
CA TYR A 22 -16.52 -6.97 2.30
C TYR A 22 -15.14 -6.40 2.66
N LEU A 23 -14.10 -7.23 2.59
CA LEU A 23 -12.75 -6.80 2.94
C LEU A 23 -12.22 -5.76 1.96
N THR A 24 -12.45 -5.97 0.65
CA THR A 24 -12.05 -5.02 -0.38
C THR A 24 -12.74 -3.66 -0.21
N ALA A 25 -14.05 -3.64 0.03
CA ALA A 25 -14.79 -2.41 0.30
C ALA A 25 -14.25 -1.70 1.54
N ALA A 26 -14.01 -2.44 2.63
CA ALA A 26 -13.44 -1.87 3.85
C ALA A 26 -12.04 -1.29 3.63
N PHE A 27 -11.17 -1.96 2.87
CA PHE A 27 -9.86 -1.43 2.50
C PHE A 27 -9.95 -0.13 1.70
N ILE A 28 -10.87 -0.04 0.73
CA ILE A 28 -11.06 1.18 -0.07
C ILE A 28 -11.53 2.33 0.83
N ILE A 29 -12.56 2.10 1.65
CA ILE A 29 -13.08 3.10 2.59
C ILE A 29 -11.97 3.55 3.56
N GLN A 30 -11.25 2.60 4.16
CA GLN A 30 -10.14 2.89 5.06
C GLN A 30 -9.05 3.73 4.37
N LYS A 31 -8.68 3.41 3.13
CA LYS A 31 -7.68 4.16 2.37
C LYS A 31 -8.11 5.59 2.08
N ILE A 32 -9.37 5.80 1.70
CA ILE A 32 -9.93 7.13 1.47
C ILE A 32 -9.92 7.93 2.78
N LEU A 33 -10.46 7.37 3.87
CA LEU A 33 -10.47 8.02 5.18
C LEU A 33 -9.05 8.35 5.67
N SER A 34 -8.13 7.40 5.54
CA SER A 34 -6.73 7.59 5.93
C SER A 34 -6.04 8.68 5.10
N PHE A 35 -6.31 8.77 3.80
CA PHE A 35 -5.76 9.80 2.93
C PHE A 35 -6.30 11.19 3.28
N LEU A 36 -7.62 11.32 3.45
CA LEU A 36 -8.24 12.60 3.85
C LEU A 36 -7.73 13.06 5.23
N TYR A 37 -7.63 12.12 6.17
CA TYR A 37 -7.07 12.41 7.50
C TYR A 37 -5.60 12.83 7.43
N PHE A 38 -4.80 12.18 6.59
CA PHE A 38 -3.41 12.56 6.37
C PHE A 38 -3.29 13.98 5.81
N VAL A 39 -4.10 14.34 4.81
CA VAL A 39 -4.14 15.69 4.25
C VAL A 39 -4.52 16.73 5.30
N TYR A 40 -5.51 16.42 6.15
CA TYR A 40 -5.91 17.28 7.27
C TYR A 40 -4.76 17.48 8.27
N ILE A 41 -4.13 16.38 8.72
CA ILE A 41 -2.99 16.43 9.64
C ILE A 41 -1.88 17.31 9.05
N ALA A 42 -1.47 17.04 7.80
CA ALA A 42 -0.40 17.76 7.13
C ALA A 42 -0.62 19.28 7.16
N ARG A 43 -1.87 19.72 6.89
CA ARG A 43 -2.21 21.15 6.93
C ARG A 43 -2.13 21.77 8.32
N VAL A 44 -2.52 21.02 9.34
CA VAL A 44 -2.59 21.52 10.73
C VAL A 44 -1.22 21.58 11.37
N ILE A 45 -0.42 20.54 11.23
CA ILE A 45 0.86 20.43 11.96
C ILE A 45 2.06 20.99 11.18
N GLY A 46 1.96 21.14 9.87
CA GLY A 46 3.04 21.67 9.03
C GLY A 46 4.19 20.67 8.75
N PRO A 47 5.19 21.10 7.95
CA PRO A 47 6.21 20.17 7.44
C PRO A 47 7.15 19.62 8.51
N VAL A 48 7.51 20.41 9.52
CA VAL A 48 8.45 20.00 10.57
C VAL A 48 7.87 18.88 11.41
N ASP A 49 6.67 19.09 11.92
CA ASP A 49 5.97 18.11 12.74
C ASP A 49 5.54 16.88 11.96
N LEU A 50 5.17 17.04 10.67
CA LEU A 50 4.89 15.93 9.78
C LEU A 50 6.14 15.07 9.53
N GLY A 51 7.30 15.72 9.42
CA GLY A 51 8.59 15.05 9.25
C GLY A 51 9.05 14.27 10.48
N PHE A 52 8.53 14.57 11.66
CA PHE A 52 8.66 13.76 12.85
C PHE A 52 7.58 12.66 12.92
N TYR A 53 6.31 13.04 12.70
CA TYR A 53 5.15 12.18 12.86
C TYR A 53 5.15 10.95 11.94
N ASP A 54 5.41 11.12 10.63
CA ASP A 54 5.33 9.99 9.69
C ASP A 54 6.44 8.95 9.88
N PRO A 55 7.73 9.32 10.04
CA PRO A 55 8.77 8.36 10.42
C PRO A 55 8.46 7.66 11.75
N ALA A 56 8.08 8.39 12.80
CA ALA A 56 7.75 7.79 14.09
C ALA A 56 6.61 6.75 13.92
N LYS A 57 5.49 7.12 13.32
CA LYS A 57 4.38 6.22 13.05
C LYS A 57 4.77 5.01 12.18
N SER A 58 5.76 5.14 11.32
CA SER A 58 6.22 4.05 10.45
C SER A 58 7.00 2.95 11.19
N LEU A 59 7.36 3.18 12.46
CA LEU A 59 7.91 2.15 13.35
C LEU A 59 6.89 1.05 13.65
N ILE A 60 5.61 1.41 13.80
CA ILE A 60 4.52 0.46 14.08
C ILE A 60 4.53 -0.72 13.09
N PRO A 61 4.42 -0.54 11.76
CA PRO A 61 4.44 -1.65 10.82
C PRO A 61 5.78 -2.38 10.72
N ILE A 62 6.89 -1.77 11.11
CA ILE A 62 8.20 -2.43 11.18
C ILE A 62 8.25 -3.39 12.37
N PHE A 63 7.94 -2.92 13.57
CA PHE A 63 7.92 -3.75 14.77
C PHE A 63 6.82 -4.81 14.72
N LEU A 64 5.66 -4.49 14.12
CA LEU A 64 4.58 -5.46 13.91
C LEU A 64 5.07 -6.68 13.11
N ILE A 65 5.83 -6.48 12.02
CA ILE A 65 6.39 -7.59 11.24
C ILE A 65 7.42 -8.39 12.04
N LEU A 66 8.23 -7.73 12.86
CA LEU A 66 9.22 -8.42 13.69
C LEU A 66 8.54 -9.33 14.72
N ILE A 67 7.43 -8.88 15.35
CA ILE A 67 6.67 -9.68 16.33
C ILE A 67 5.80 -10.72 15.62
N ASP A 68 5.08 -10.32 14.56
CA ASP A 68 4.21 -11.24 13.81
C ASP A 68 5.02 -12.34 13.11
N PHE A 69 6.21 -12.02 12.65
CA PHE A 69 7.09 -12.91 11.88
C PHE A 69 6.37 -13.67 10.76
N SER A 70 5.37 -13.04 10.16
CA SER A 70 4.44 -13.65 9.19
C SER A 70 3.68 -14.89 9.69
N LEU A 71 3.65 -15.12 11.00
CA LEU A 71 2.93 -16.25 11.61
C LEU A 71 1.43 -16.17 11.36
N SER A 72 0.85 -14.96 11.29
CA SER A 72 -0.56 -14.77 10.96
C SER A 72 -0.89 -15.28 9.55
N VAL A 73 0.00 -15.14 8.58
CA VAL A 73 -0.18 -15.65 7.20
C VAL A 73 -0.17 -17.17 7.20
N VAL A 74 0.75 -17.78 7.93
CA VAL A 74 0.83 -19.24 8.08
C VAL A 74 -0.41 -19.77 8.81
N LEU A 75 -0.86 -19.07 9.84
CA LEU A 75 -2.07 -19.42 10.61
C LEU A 75 -3.32 -19.48 9.73
N VAL A 76 -3.54 -18.48 8.88
CA VAL A 76 -4.64 -18.47 7.89
C VAL A 76 -4.60 -19.73 7.03
N ARG A 77 -3.42 -20.07 6.50
CA ARG A 77 -3.22 -21.23 5.61
C ARG A 77 -3.47 -22.56 6.32
N GLU A 78 -2.94 -22.73 7.52
CA GLU A 78 -3.07 -24.01 8.24
C GLU A 78 -4.48 -24.22 8.79
N ILE A 79 -5.16 -23.15 9.23
CA ILE A 79 -6.59 -23.22 9.64
C ILE A 79 -7.48 -23.56 8.44
N ALA A 80 -7.25 -22.95 7.27
CA ALA A 80 -8.02 -23.28 6.07
C ALA A 80 -7.86 -24.74 5.64
N ARG A 81 -6.73 -25.39 5.96
CA ARG A 81 -6.46 -26.82 5.68
C ARG A 81 -7.05 -27.76 6.73
N ARG A 82 -7.02 -27.34 8.00
CA ARG A 82 -7.45 -28.13 9.15
C ARG A 82 -8.21 -27.27 10.16
N PRO A 83 -9.48 -26.97 9.88
CA PRO A 83 -10.31 -26.15 10.76
C PRO A 83 -10.55 -26.79 12.13
N ASP A 84 -10.48 -28.12 12.23
CA ASP A 84 -10.60 -28.90 13.46
C ASP A 84 -9.50 -28.58 14.49
N ARG A 85 -8.33 -28.11 14.05
CA ARG A 85 -7.18 -27.80 14.92
C ARG A 85 -6.99 -26.30 15.18
N VAL A 86 -8.01 -25.48 14.95
CA VAL A 86 -7.92 -24.02 15.04
C VAL A 86 -7.46 -23.54 16.43
N GLU A 87 -7.97 -24.13 17.50
CA GLU A 87 -7.64 -23.75 18.89
C GLU A 87 -6.18 -24.05 19.22
N GLU A 88 -5.68 -25.20 18.79
CA GLU A 88 -4.30 -25.61 18.98
C GLU A 88 -3.32 -24.69 18.22
N TYR A 89 -3.61 -24.41 16.95
CA TYR A 89 -2.78 -23.51 16.13
C TYR A 89 -2.78 -22.08 16.68
N LEU A 90 -3.95 -21.56 17.03
CA LEU A 90 -4.07 -20.22 17.62
C LEU A 90 -3.23 -20.11 18.89
N ASN A 91 -3.39 -21.04 19.82
CA ASN A 91 -2.76 -20.99 21.13
C ASN A 91 -1.23 -21.16 21.04
N SER A 92 -0.75 -22.00 20.13
CA SER A 92 0.70 -22.15 19.86
C SER A 92 1.31 -20.89 19.23
N VAL A 93 0.58 -20.24 18.30
CA VAL A 93 1.03 -18.99 17.68
C VAL A 93 1.04 -17.85 18.71
N LEU A 94 0.04 -17.76 19.59
CA LEU A 94 0.02 -16.77 20.65
C LEU A 94 1.17 -16.96 21.64
N GLY A 95 1.51 -18.20 21.99
CA GLY A 95 2.64 -18.51 22.86
C GLY A 95 3.97 -17.95 22.33
N ILE A 96 4.32 -18.24 21.08
CA ILE A 96 5.57 -17.74 20.49
C ILE A 96 5.55 -16.23 20.26
N LYS A 97 4.39 -15.65 19.88
CA LYS A 97 4.26 -14.20 19.70
C LYS A 97 4.45 -13.40 20.97
N ILE A 98 4.04 -13.92 22.13
CA ILE A 98 4.32 -13.29 23.43
C ILE A 98 5.83 -13.19 23.64
N VAL A 99 6.57 -14.27 23.35
CA VAL A 99 8.04 -14.25 23.49
C VAL A 99 8.65 -13.20 22.56
N PHE A 100 8.24 -13.16 21.29
CA PHE A 100 8.72 -12.15 20.36
C PHE A 100 8.31 -10.73 20.77
N ALA A 101 7.08 -10.55 21.25
CA ALA A 101 6.60 -9.26 21.75
C ALA A 101 7.44 -8.79 22.95
N LEU A 102 7.69 -9.67 23.93
CA LEU A 102 8.51 -9.35 25.09
C LEU A 102 9.94 -8.94 24.68
N ILE A 103 10.60 -9.71 23.80
CA ILE A 103 11.95 -9.41 23.33
C ILE A 103 11.98 -8.04 22.64
N ILE A 104 11.05 -7.80 21.70
CA ILE A 104 11.03 -6.58 20.90
C ILE A 104 10.64 -5.36 21.76
N LEU A 105 9.64 -5.48 22.63
CA LEU A 105 9.18 -4.38 23.46
C LEU A 105 10.21 -4.04 24.56
N LEU A 106 10.87 -5.04 25.16
CA LEU A 106 11.98 -4.80 26.09
C LEU A 106 13.17 -4.13 25.38
N GLY A 107 13.54 -4.62 24.19
CA GLY A 107 14.57 -3.99 23.38
C GLY A 107 14.24 -2.55 23.02
N MET A 108 12.99 -2.28 22.61
CA MET A 108 12.49 -0.93 22.34
C MET A 108 12.51 -0.04 23.58
N GLY A 109 12.08 -0.55 24.72
CA GLY A 109 12.11 0.16 26.00
C GLY A 109 13.54 0.49 26.43
N LEU A 110 14.47 -0.46 26.36
CA LEU A 110 15.90 -0.25 26.66
C LEU A 110 16.48 0.81 25.72
N PHE A 111 16.28 0.67 24.42
CA PHE A 111 16.76 1.64 23.43
C PHE A 111 16.22 3.06 23.70
N THR A 112 14.91 3.17 24.00
CA THR A 112 14.26 4.46 24.30
C THR A 112 14.85 5.12 25.54
N ASN A 113 15.13 4.34 26.60
CA ASN A 113 15.67 4.89 27.85
C ASN A 113 17.15 5.26 27.75
N LEU A 114 17.93 4.43 27.04
CA LEU A 114 19.38 4.70 26.86
C LEU A 114 19.66 5.82 25.85
N SER A 115 18.68 6.16 24.99
CA SER A 115 18.85 7.23 24.02
C SER A 115 18.59 8.61 24.62
N SER A 116 19.35 9.62 24.16
CA SER A 116 19.19 11.04 24.55
C SER A 116 18.01 11.71 23.80
N TYR A 117 16.92 10.98 23.57
CA TYR A 117 15.74 11.51 22.89
C TYR A 117 14.96 12.49 23.77
N SER A 118 14.26 13.43 23.11
CA SER A 118 13.34 14.35 23.79
C SER A 118 12.20 13.59 24.48
N ALA A 119 11.58 14.22 25.48
CA ALA A 119 10.42 13.65 26.18
C ALA A 119 9.27 13.32 25.22
N LEU A 120 9.06 14.14 24.18
CA LEU A 120 8.07 13.88 23.11
C LEU A 120 8.39 12.56 22.39
N THR A 121 9.61 12.39 21.91
CA THR A 121 10.04 11.18 21.20
C THR A 121 9.90 9.94 22.06
N LYS A 122 10.34 10.00 23.34
CA LYS A 122 10.20 8.87 24.28
C LYS A 122 8.74 8.49 24.49
N THR A 123 7.84 9.47 24.70
CA THR A 123 6.40 9.21 24.86
C THR A 123 5.82 8.54 23.63
N VAL A 124 6.15 9.02 22.42
CA VAL A 124 5.68 8.46 21.16
C VAL A 124 6.13 7.01 20.98
N LEU A 125 7.42 6.72 21.27
CA LEU A 125 7.94 5.36 21.18
C LEU A 125 7.25 4.40 22.15
N TYR A 126 6.90 4.82 23.38
CA TYR A 126 6.10 4.00 24.29
C TYR A 126 4.68 3.76 23.79
N LEU A 127 4.02 4.81 23.24
CA LEU A 127 2.70 4.65 22.62
C LEU A 127 2.74 3.69 21.43
N ASP A 128 3.75 3.79 20.57
CA ASP A 128 3.97 2.87 19.45
C ASP A 128 4.17 1.42 19.93
N GLY A 129 4.94 1.22 20.99
CA GLY A 129 5.12 -0.09 21.61
C GLY A 129 3.80 -0.72 22.06
N MET A 130 2.94 0.07 22.74
CA MET A 130 1.60 -0.38 23.15
C MET A 130 0.72 -0.72 21.95
N ILE A 131 0.73 0.13 20.90
CA ILE A 131 -0.02 -0.09 19.66
C ILE A 131 0.43 -1.40 19.01
N VAL A 132 1.74 -1.60 18.83
CA VAL A 132 2.30 -2.81 18.21
C VAL A 132 1.95 -4.07 18.99
N ALA A 133 1.98 -4.00 20.34
CA ALA A 133 1.57 -5.11 21.19
C ALA A 133 0.11 -5.51 20.93
N LEU A 134 -0.81 -4.55 20.92
CA LEU A 134 -2.23 -4.80 20.68
C LEU A 134 -2.50 -5.29 19.25
N ASP A 135 -1.89 -4.62 18.26
CA ASP A 135 -2.15 -4.91 16.84
C ASP A 135 -1.61 -6.29 16.43
N THR A 136 -0.49 -6.76 16.99
CA THR A 136 0.05 -8.09 16.66
C THR A 136 -0.89 -9.22 17.09
N PHE A 137 -1.55 -9.08 18.25
CA PHE A 137 -2.56 -10.06 18.71
C PHE A 137 -3.86 -9.92 17.95
N THR A 138 -4.30 -8.69 17.67
CA THR A 138 -5.49 -8.39 16.84
C THR A 138 -5.36 -9.03 15.46
N LEU A 139 -4.18 -8.89 14.83
CA LEU A 139 -3.88 -9.51 13.54
C LEU A 139 -4.00 -11.04 13.59
N THR A 140 -3.58 -11.66 14.70
CA THR A 140 -3.70 -13.10 14.93
C THR A 140 -5.16 -13.53 15.09
N PHE A 141 -5.96 -12.78 15.84
CA PHE A 141 -7.38 -13.07 16.00
C PHE A 141 -8.13 -12.97 14.68
N PHE A 142 -7.88 -11.94 13.89
CA PHE A 142 -8.47 -11.83 12.55
C PHE A 142 -7.92 -12.87 11.56
N ALA A 143 -6.69 -13.36 11.73
CA ALA A 143 -6.18 -14.46 10.94
C ALA A 143 -6.99 -15.73 11.11
N VAL A 144 -7.52 -15.99 12.32
CA VAL A 144 -8.47 -17.10 12.56
C VAL A 144 -9.73 -16.92 11.73
N PHE A 145 -10.34 -15.72 11.77
CA PHE A 145 -11.54 -15.44 10.99
C PHE A 145 -11.29 -15.54 9.47
N ARG A 146 -10.12 -15.10 9.00
CA ARG A 146 -9.72 -15.25 7.58
C ARG A 146 -9.56 -16.73 7.21
N GLY A 147 -8.90 -17.53 8.07
CA GLY A 147 -8.75 -18.97 7.85
C GLY A 147 -10.07 -19.71 7.82
N MET A 148 -11.06 -19.25 8.58
CA MET A 148 -12.44 -19.76 8.58
C MET A 148 -13.35 -19.08 7.52
N GLN A 149 -12.77 -18.32 6.59
CA GLN A 149 -13.47 -17.61 5.51
C GLN A 149 -14.58 -16.66 5.98
N ASN A 150 -14.38 -15.96 7.10
CA ASN A 150 -15.33 -15.00 7.67
C ASN A 150 -14.65 -13.63 7.87
N MET A 151 -14.40 -12.91 6.77
CA MET A 151 -13.66 -11.64 6.78
C MET A 151 -14.52 -10.43 7.16
N ARG A 152 -15.84 -10.60 7.34
CA ARG A 152 -16.78 -9.53 7.69
C ARG A 152 -16.39 -8.79 8.96
N TYR A 153 -15.99 -9.51 9.98
CA TYR A 153 -15.66 -8.91 11.28
C TYR A 153 -14.37 -8.08 11.22
N GLU A 154 -13.38 -8.55 10.49
CA GLU A 154 -12.17 -7.78 10.25
C GLU A 154 -12.49 -6.47 9.50
N ALA A 155 -13.33 -6.52 8.46
CA ALA A 155 -13.78 -5.35 7.73
C ALA A 155 -14.46 -4.31 8.65
N ILE A 156 -15.35 -4.74 9.53
CA ILE A 156 -16.02 -3.87 10.50
C ILE A 156 -15.00 -3.25 11.48
N GLY A 157 -14.11 -4.08 12.05
CA GLY A 157 -13.08 -3.62 12.99
C GLY A 157 -12.19 -2.56 12.36
N MET A 158 -11.73 -2.76 11.12
CA MET A 158 -10.90 -1.80 10.40
C MET A 158 -11.57 -0.44 10.21
N ILE A 159 -12.86 -0.42 9.82
CA ILE A 159 -13.59 0.83 9.58
C ILE A 159 -13.79 1.58 10.90
N ILE A 160 -14.24 0.90 11.96
CA ILE A 160 -14.47 1.55 13.25
C ILE A 160 -13.17 2.08 13.85
N THR A 161 -12.09 1.29 13.79
CA THR A 161 -10.75 1.72 14.24
C THR A 161 -10.30 2.97 13.48
N GLN A 162 -10.47 3.00 12.16
CA GLN A 162 -10.10 4.15 11.35
C GLN A 162 -10.93 5.38 11.70
N LEU A 163 -12.24 5.22 11.87
CA LEU A 163 -13.13 6.32 12.28
C LEU A 163 -12.78 6.86 13.67
N ALA A 164 -12.55 5.98 14.64
CA ALA A 164 -12.12 6.38 15.99
C ALA A 164 -10.80 7.18 15.94
N THR A 165 -9.81 6.69 15.20
CA THR A 165 -8.53 7.39 15.01
C THR A 165 -8.72 8.77 14.38
N VAL A 166 -9.56 8.88 13.35
CA VAL A 166 -9.83 10.15 12.68
C VAL A 166 -10.54 11.11 13.61
N ILE A 167 -11.59 10.68 14.27
CA ILE A 167 -12.40 11.54 15.17
C ILE A 167 -11.54 12.07 16.32
N ILE A 168 -10.85 11.17 17.04
CA ILE A 168 -10.03 11.54 18.20
C ILE A 168 -8.87 12.45 17.77
N GLY A 169 -8.20 12.13 16.67
CA GLY A 169 -7.08 12.94 16.19
C GLY A 169 -7.51 14.33 15.70
N VAL A 170 -8.64 14.43 14.97
CA VAL A 170 -9.17 15.73 14.51
C VAL A 170 -9.64 16.58 15.69
N VAL A 171 -10.42 16.00 16.62
CA VAL A 171 -10.90 16.70 17.81
C VAL A 171 -9.72 17.13 18.69
N GLY A 172 -8.76 16.23 18.93
CA GLY A 172 -7.60 16.54 19.74
C GLY A 172 -6.76 17.68 19.19
N LEU A 173 -6.46 17.69 17.88
CA LEU A 173 -5.75 18.81 17.24
C LEU A 173 -6.54 20.12 17.30
N ARG A 174 -7.88 20.09 17.15
CA ARG A 174 -8.73 21.28 17.28
C ARG A 174 -8.78 21.85 18.70
N LEU A 175 -8.67 20.98 19.70
CA LEU A 175 -8.60 21.38 21.11
C LEU A 175 -7.18 21.88 21.53
N GLY A 176 -6.23 21.92 20.59
CA GLY A 176 -4.89 22.43 20.84
C GLY A 176 -3.92 21.44 21.51
N PHE A 177 -4.24 20.15 21.53
CA PHE A 177 -3.30 19.13 22.00
C PHE A 177 -2.13 19.00 21.04
N ASP A 178 -0.97 18.62 21.56
CA ASP A 178 0.27 18.39 20.81
C ASP A 178 0.21 17.10 19.96
N LEU A 179 1.31 16.80 19.23
CA LEU A 179 1.43 15.62 18.37
C LEU A 179 1.14 14.27 19.05
N ARG A 180 1.28 14.18 20.38
CA ARG A 180 1.01 12.94 21.12
C ARG A 180 -0.42 12.47 20.96
N VAL A 181 -1.37 13.39 20.76
CA VAL A 181 -2.77 13.06 20.55
C VAL A 181 -3.01 12.21 19.31
N LEU A 182 -2.18 12.36 18.27
CA LEU A 182 -2.30 11.55 17.04
C LEU A 182 -1.92 10.08 17.29
N PHE A 183 -0.91 9.84 18.11
CA PHE A 183 -0.52 8.48 18.53
C PHE A 183 -1.51 7.90 19.52
N PHE A 184 -1.99 8.72 20.47
CA PHE A 184 -3.06 8.33 21.39
C PHE A 184 -4.34 7.93 20.65
N ALA A 185 -4.72 8.65 19.60
CA ALA A 185 -5.86 8.31 18.75
C ALA A 185 -5.71 6.93 18.09
N VAL A 186 -4.51 6.59 17.61
CA VAL A 186 -4.21 5.25 17.09
C VAL A 186 -4.29 4.21 18.20
N LEU A 187 -3.72 4.48 19.38
CA LEU A 187 -3.76 3.57 20.52
C LEU A 187 -5.20 3.23 20.94
N VAL A 188 -6.07 4.22 21.07
CA VAL A 188 -7.49 4.01 21.38
C VAL A 188 -8.17 3.16 20.31
N GLY A 189 -7.88 3.41 19.03
CA GLY A 189 -8.34 2.57 17.93
C GLY A 189 -7.85 1.13 18.04
N SER A 190 -6.58 0.91 18.38
CA SER A 190 -5.99 -0.42 18.56
C SER A 190 -6.55 -1.15 19.78
N ILE A 191 -6.78 -0.45 20.89
CA ILE A 191 -7.46 -1.02 22.07
C ILE A 191 -8.85 -1.51 21.70
N PHE A 192 -9.64 -0.66 21.05
CA PHE A 192 -10.98 -1.04 20.58
C PHE A 192 -10.91 -2.29 19.68
N ASN A 193 -10.01 -2.28 18.68
CA ASN A 193 -9.91 -3.36 17.70
C ASN A 193 -9.48 -4.69 18.35
N PHE A 194 -8.56 -4.63 19.32
CA PHE A 194 -8.13 -5.78 20.10
C PHE A 194 -9.28 -6.37 20.91
N ILE A 195 -10.00 -5.54 21.68
CA ILE A 195 -11.14 -5.98 22.49
C ILE A 195 -12.23 -6.55 21.57
N PHE A 196 -12.54 -5.88 20.48
CA PHE A 196 -13.54 -6.31 19.52
C PHE A 196 -13.18 -7.69 18.91
N ALA A 197 -11.97 -7.87 18.43
CA ALA A 197 -11.52 -9.13 17.84
C ALA A 197 -11.50 -10.27 18.89
N TYR A 198 -11.04 -9.99 20.12
CA TYR A 198 -11.02 -10.95 21.21
C TYR A 198 -12.44 -11.40 21.63
N VAL A 199 -13.35 -10.43 21.84
CA VAL A 199 -14.74 -10.72 22.21
C VAL A 199 -15.45 -11.55 21.14
N LEU A 200 -15.24 -11.22 19.86
CA LEU A 200 -15.79 -11.99 18.74
C LEU A 200 -15.23 -13.42 18.71
N LEU A 201 -13.93 -13.59 18.90
CA LEU A 201 -13.29 -14.90 18.95
C LEU A 201 -13.89 -15.77 20.06
N ARG A 202 -14.11 -15.17 21.24
CA ARG A 202 -14.72 -15.86 22.40
C ARG A 202 -16.21 -16.16 22.21
N ARG A 203 -17.00 -15.17 21.73
CA ARG A 203 -18.46 -15.29 21.65
C ARG A 203 -18.95 -16.01 20.40
N LYS A 204 -18.32 -15.75 19.23
CA LYS A 204 -18.78 -16.31 17.94
C LYS A 204 -18.13 -17.64 17.60
N LEU A 205 -16.84 -17.81 17.87
CA LEU A 205 -16.11 -19.03 17.58
C LEU A 205 -15.99 -19.95 18.81
N LYS A 206 -16.35 -19.47 20.00
CA LYS A 206 -16.26 -20.18 21.29
C LYS A 206 -14.85 -20.74 21.58
N LEU A 207 -13.80 -20.19 20.94
CA LEU A 207 -12.43 -20.63 21.13
C LEU A 207 -11.89 -20.15 22.48
N ARG A 208 -11.13 -21.02 23.15
CA ARG A 208 -10.45 -20.68 24.40
C ARG A 208 -9.04 -20.20 24.08
N VAL A 209 -8.74 -18.96 24.47
CA VAL A 209 -7.40 -18.40 24.38
C VAL A 209 -6.59 -18.88 25.58
N ARG A 210 -5.59 -19.68 25.33
CA ARG A 210 -4.64 -20.20 26.31
C ARG A 210 -3.24 -20.08 25.75
N LEU A 211 -2.25 -19.91 26.60
CA LEU A 211 -0.86 -19.96 26.21
C LEU A 211 -0.41 -21.42 26.19
N VAL A 212 -0.26 -21.98 25.02
CA VAL A 212 0.20 -23.36 24.85
C VAL A 212 1.52 -23.35 24.12
N TRP A 213 2.49 -24.05 24.67
CA TRP A 213 3.84 -24.19 24.08
C TRP A 213 3.97 -25.57 23.42
N ASN A 214 3.49 -25.68 22.19
CA ASN A 214 3.69 -26.91 21.38
C ASN A 214 4.91 -26.73 20.46
N LYS A 215 6.03 -27.34 20.82
CA LYS A 215 7.32 -27.20 20.12
C LYS A 215 7.22 -27.61 18.64
N ASP A 216 6.49 -28.67 18.32
CA ASP A 216 6.39 -29.20 16.95
C ASP A 216 5.63 -28.23 16.03
N ILE A 217 4.50 -27.70 16.53
CA ILE A 217 3.72 -26.71 15.80
C ILE A 217 4.52 -25.43 15.62
N ILE A 218 5.14 -24.93 16.67
CA ILE A 218 5.96 -23.72 16.64
C ILE A 218 7.10 -23.86 15.63
N ALA A 219 7.87 -24.95 15.68
CA ALA A 219 8.97 -25.22 14.76
C ALA A 219 8.48 -25.30 13.30
N LYS A 220 7.36 -25.99 13.05
CA LYS A 220 6.72 -26.08 11.74
C LYS A 220 6.31 -24.69 11.23
N PHE A 221 5.64 -23.89 12.07
CA PHE A 221 5.16 -22.55 11.69
C PHE A 221 6.32 -21.60 11.41
N LEU A 222 7.36 -21.58 12.25
CA LEU A 222 8.55 -20.75 12.04
C LEU A 222 9.28 -21.11 10.76
N LYS A 223 9.45 -22.41 10.46
CA LYS A 223 10.08 -22.88 9.22
C LYS A 223 9.32 -22.41 7.97
N ILE A 224 7.99 -22.42 8.02
CA ILE A 224 7.15 -21.94 6.91
C ILE A 224 7.15 -20.41 6.85
N ALA A 225 7.10 -19.73 8.00
CA ALA A 225 7.01 -18.28 8.09
C ALA A 225 8.30 -17.55 7.68
N LEU A 226 9.47 -18.13 7.92
CA LEU A 226 10.78 -17.51 7.73
C LEU A 226 10.96 -16.83 6.35
N PRO A 227 10.72 -17.49 5.19
CA PRO A 227 10.89 -16.84 3.90
C PRO A 227 9.88 -15.68 3.67
N PHE A 228 8.66 -15.80 4.20
CA PHE A 228 7.67 -14.70 4.14
C PHE A 228 8.08 -13.53 5.03
N ALA A 229 8.61 -13.80 6.23
CA ALA A 229 9.08 -12.79 7.16
C ALA A 229 10.26 -12.00 6.56
N ILE A 230 11.26 -12.68 5.99
CA ILE A 230 12.41 -12.02 5.34
C ILE A 230 11.92 -11.11 4.20
N TYR A 231 11.05 -11.61 3.32
CA TYR A 231 10.51 -10.80 2.23
C TYR A 231 9.74 -9.58 2.75
N ALA A 232 8.87 -9.77 3.74
CA ALA A 232 8.09 -8.69 4.32
C ALA A 232 8.98 -7.63 5.01
N MET A 233 10.06 -8.05 5.69
CA MET A 233 11.05 -7.13 6.27
C MET A 233 11.76 -6.32 5.19
N LEU A 234 12.22 -6.96 4.11
CA LEU A 234 12.85 -6.26 2.97
C LEU A 234 11.91 -5.22 2.35
N VAL A 235 10.62 -5.56 2.18
CA VAL A 235 9.62 -4.61 1.68
C VAL A 235 9.47 -3.42 2.62
N LYS A 236 9.47 -3.62 3.95
CA LYS A 236 9.36 -2.51 4.90
C LYS A 236 10.61 -1.64 4.94
N ILE A 237 11.78 -2.25 4.90
CA ILE A 237 13.04 -1.51 4.79
C ILE A 237 12.99 -0.63 3.53
N TYR A 238 12.67 -1.20 2.37
CA TYR A 238 12.52 -0.45 1.13
C TYR A 238 11.54 0.72 1.24
N THR A 239 10.39 0.48 1.87
CA THR A 239 9.30 1.47 1.92
C THR A 239 9.62 2.65 2.84
N TYR A 240 10.43 2.45 3.90
CA TYR A 240 10.61 3.45 4.95
C TYR A 240 12.02 4.05 5.04
N THR A 241 13.03 3.43 4.42
CA THR A 241 14.44 3.86 4.49
C THR A 241 14.62 5.34 4.10
N ASP A 242 13.99 5.77 3.01
CA ASP A 242 14.12 7.14 2.50
C ASP A 242 13.77 8.18 3.58
N ARG A 243 12.71 7.93 4.36
CA ARG A 243 12.20 8.86 5.38
C ARG A 243 13.11 8.92 6.59
N TYR A 244 13.63 7.76 7.04
CA TYR A 244 14.56 7.71 8.16
C TYR A 244 15.90 8.35 7.82
N LEU A 245 16.41 8.08 6.63
CA LEU A 245 17.67 8.69 6.19
C LEU A 245 17.51 10.19 5.96
N LEU A 246 16.35 10.64 5.41
CA LEU A 246 16.06 12.07 5.30
C LEU A 246 15.96 12.74 6.68
N LEU A 247 15.25 12.13 7.62
CA LEU A 247 15.13 12.64 8.99
C LEU A 247 16.51 12.80 9.65
N GLY A 248 17.38 11.80 9.52
CA GLY A 248 18.70 11.80 10.13
C GLY A 248 19.73 12.70 9.44
N ILE A 249 19.67 12.83 8.10
CA ILE A 249 20.68 13.54 7.30
C ILE A 249 20.24 14.97 6.98
N ALA A 250 18.96 15.20 6.64
CA ALA A 250 18.46 16.47 6.12
C ALA A 250 17.43 17.15 7.04
N GLY A 251 17.11 16.53 8.18
CA GLY A 251 16.24 17.08 9.22
C GLY A 251 14.75 16.91 8.98
N GLN A 252 13.95 17.31 9.97
CA GLN A 252 12.50 17.06 10.03
C GLN A 252 11.73 17.71 8.89
N ALA A 253 11.98 18.98 8.57
CA ALA A 253 11.27 19.68 7.50
C ALA A 253 11.44 18.97 6.15
N SER A 254 12.67 18.52 5.84
CA SER A 254 12.97 17.78 4.61
C SER A 254 12.21 16.44 4.55
N ALA A 255 12.19 15.72 5.66
CA ALA A 255 11.39 14.49 5.77
C ALA A 255 9.90 14.77 5.54
N GLY A 256 9.35 15.85 6.13
CA GLY A 256 7.95 16.24 5.97
C GLY A 256 7.57 16.62 4.54
N TRP A 257 8.40 17.37 3.84
CA TRP A 257 8.17 17.67 2.42
C TRP A 257 8.20 16.39 1.55
N TYR A 258 9.14 15.50 1.82
CA TYR A 258 9.24 14.23 1.08
C TYR A 258 8.04 13.33 1.36
N VAL A 259 7.54 13.28 2.59
CA VAL A 259 6.37 12.48 2.97
C VAL A 259 5.13 12.85 2.16
N ILE A 260 4.89 14.14 1.88
CA ILE A 260 3.77 14.58 1.01
C ILE A 260 3.93 14.00 -0.40
N ALA A 261 5.10 14.19 -1.02
CA ALA A 261 5.37 13.67 -2.36
C ALA A 261 5.21 12.14 -2.42
N HIS A 262 5.73 11.44 -1.41
CA HIS A 262 5.63 10.00 -1.29
C HIS A 262 4.18 9.54 -1.14
N LYS A 263 3.38 10.13 -0.25
CA LYS A 263 1.99 9.75 -0.01
C LYS A 263 1.12 9.92 -1.25
N PHE A 264 1.30 11.01 -2.01
CA PHE A 264 0.54 11.23 -3.24
C PHE A 264 0.91 10.23 -4.33
N THR A 265 2.18 9.84 -4.41
CA THR A 265 2.64 8.80 -5.36
C THR A 265 2.08 7.43 -4.98
N TYR A 266 2.27 7.01 -3.73
CA TYR A 266 1.90 5.66 -3.28
C TYR A 266 0.41 5.47 -3.02
N ALA A 267 -0.37 6.57 -2.91
CA ALA A 267 -1.82 6.46 -2.87
C ALA A 267 -2.39 5.78 -4.11
N LEU A 268 -1.70 5.85 -5.25
CA LEU A 268 -2.13 5.29 -6.52
C LEU A 268 -1.74 3.81 -6.73
N GLU A 269 -0.91 3.23 -5.85
CA GLU A 269 -0.47 1.82 -5.96
C GLU A 269 -1.61 0.81 -5.83
N PHE A 270 -2.76 1.20 -5.26
CA PHE A 270 -3.89 0.30 -5.17
C PHE A 270 -4.38 -0.16 -6.55
N ILE A 271 -4.22 0.68 -7.59
CA ILE A 271 -4.66 0.37 -8.97
C ILE A 271 -3.91 -0.85 -9.53
N PRO A 272 -2.56 -0.81 -9.65
CA PRO A 272 -1.81 -1.96 -10.17
C PRO A 272 -1.85 -3.16 -9.23
N SER A 273 -1.99 -2.95 -7.92
CA SER A 273 -2.12 -4.01 -6.92
C SER A 273 -3.41 -4.82 -7.13
N ALA A 274 -4.56 -4.16 -7.26
CA ALA A 274 -5.84 -4.80 -7.53
C ALA A 274 -5.83 -5.52 -8.88
N PHE A 275 -5.23 -4.89 -9.90
CA PHE A 275 -5.07 -5.50 -11.21
C PHE A 275 -4.21 -6.78 -11.15
N ALA A 276 -3.05 -6.74 -10.50
CA ALA A 276 -2.16 -7.88 -10.32
C ALA A 276 -2.84 -9.04 -9.57
N ALA A 277 -3.62 -8.73 -8.51
CA ALA A 277 -4.40 -9.73 -7.79
C ALA A 277 -5.43 -10.44 -8.68
N SER A 278 -6.06 -9.70 -9.61
CA SER A 278 -7.07 -10.26 -10.53
C SER A 278 -6.50 -11.21 -11.58
N ILE A 279 -5.26 -10.96 -12.04
CA ILE A 279 -4.62 -11.75 -13.09
C ILE A 279 -3.80 -12.93 -12.55
N PHE A 280 -3.42 -12.89 -11.27
CA PHE A 280 -2.57 -13.90 -10.64
C PHE A 280 -3.10 -15.34 -10.78
N PRO A 281 -4.40 -15.65 -10.53
CA PRO A 281 -4.93 -17.00 -10.72
C PRO A 281 -4.81 -17.51 -12.15
N ALA A 282 -5.10 -16.63 -13.14
CA ALA A 282 -5.00 -16.99 -14.55
C ALA A 282 -3.54 -17.25 -14.95
N MET A 283 -2.58 -16.43 -14.50
CA MET A 283 -1.16 -16.67 -14.74
C MET A 283 -0.69 -17.99 -14.13
N SER A 284 -1.14 -18.31 -12.92
CA SER A 284 -0.81 -19.56 -12.24
C SER A 284 -1.32 -20.80 -13.00
N ALA A 285 -2.56 -20.73 -13.49
CA ALA A 285 -3.15 -21.80 -14.31
C ALA A 285 -2.42 -21.95 -15.66
N TYR A 286 -2.13 -20.84 -16.34
CA TYR A 286 -1.43 -20.88 -17.63
C TYR A 286 0.04 -21.25 -17.51
N TYR A 287 0.68 -21.05 -16.37
CA TYR A 287 2.04 -21.52 -16.16
C TYR A 287 2.17 -23.04 -16.35
N VAL A 288 1.16 -23.79 -15.95
CA VAL A 288 1.12 -25.25 -16.09
C VAL A 288 0.55 -25.64 -17.47
N SER A 289 -0.52 -24.98 -17.94
CA SER A 289 -1.27 -25.43 -19.11
C SER A 289 -0.77 -24.89 -20.46
N SER A 290 -0.29 -23.63 -20.52
CA SER A 290 0.08 -23.01 -21.80
C SER A 290 1.00 -21.77 -21.64
N LYS A 291 2.27 -21.94 -21.97
CA LYS A 291 3.23 -20.84 -21.99
C LYS A 291 2.85 -19.71 -22.94
N LYS A 292 2.16 -20.02 -24.06
CA LYS A 292 1.68 -19.03 -25.03
C LYS A 292 0.58 -18.15 -24.41
N GLN A 293 -0.36 -18.74 -23.68
CA GLN A 293 -1.40 -17.97 -22.99
C GLN A 293 -0.82 -17.18 -21.82
N LEU A 294 0.15 -17.73 -21.09
CA LEU A 294 0.88 -17.03 -20.04
C LEU A 294 1.57 -15.77 -20.58
N ALA A 295 2.30 -15.89 -21.70
CA ALA A 295 2.96 -14.76 -22.36
C ALA A 295 1.93 -13.69 -22.79
N LYS A 296 0.84 -14.10 -23.44
CA LYS A 296 -0.23 -13.20 -23.87
C LYS A 296 -0.91 -12.49 -22.68
N THR A 297 -1.11 -13.18 -21.56
CA THR A 297 -1.66 -12.58 -20.34
C THR A 297 -0.69 -11.55 -19.75
N PHE A 298 0.60 -11.86 -19.70
CA PHE A 298 1.64 -10.93 -19.27
C PHE A 298 1.69 -9.68 -20.16
N GLU A 299 1.72 -9.84 -21.48
CA GLU A 299 1.72 -8.73 -22.46
C GLU A 299 0.49 -7.83 -22.29
N LYS A 300 -0.71 -8.40 -22.18
CA LYS A 300 -1.94 -7.64 -21.95
C LYS A 300 -1.91 -6.90 -20.61
N SER A 301 -1.33 -7.51 -19.60
CA SER A 301 -1.19 -6.86 -18.28
C SER A 301 -0.29 -5.64 -18.35
N MET A 302 0.86 -5.76 -19.01
CA MET A 302 1.76 -4.64 -19.25
C MET A 302 1.07 -3.55 -20.09
N TYR A 303 0.38 -3.94 -21.15
CA TYR A 303 -0.37 -3.04 -22.02
C TYR A 303 -1.39 -2.18 -21.26
N TYR A 304 -2.29 -2.80 -20.48
CA TYR A 304 -3.33 -2.06 -19.77
C TYR A 304 -2.74 -1.14 -18.68
N LEU A 305 -1.71 -1.60 -17.98
CA LEU A 305 -1.08 -0.77 -16.96
C LEU A 305 -0.25 0.39 -17.55
N MET A 306 0.34 0.24 -18.75
CA MET A 306 0.96 1.35 -19.47
C MET A 306 -0.06 2.41 -19.86
N ILE A 307 -1.21 2.01 -20.41
CA ILE A 307 -2.29 2.93 -20.80
C ILE A 307 -2.80 3.75 -19.61
N LEU A 308 -2.80 3.18 -18.40
CA LEU A 308 -3.23 3.86 -17.19
C LEU A 308 -2.09 4.69 -16.55
N ALA A 309 -0.90 4.13 -16.44
CA ALA A 309 0.20 4.77 -15.73
C ALA A 309 0.72 6.04 -16.41
N VAL A 310 0.84 6.02 -17.75
CA VAL A 310 1.43 7.11 -18.49
C VAL A 310 0.62 8.41 -18.36
N PRO A 311 -0.71 8.46 -18.59
CA PRO A 311 -1.49 9.69 -18.42
C PRO A 311 -1.58 10.13 -16.96
N ILE A 312 -1.69 9.20 -16.01
CA ILE A 312 -1.70 9.53 -14.58
C ILE A 312 -0.39 10.21 -14.21
N SER A 313 0.76 9.63 -14.59
CA SER A 313 2.07 10.22 -14.30
C SER A 313 2.24 11.59 -14.98
N SER A 314 1.92 11.69 -16.26
CA SER A 314 2.08 12.94 -17.02
C SER A 314 1.16 14.05 -16.49
N GLY A 315 -0.10 13.72 -16.17
CA GLY A 315 -1.07 14.66 -15.61
C GLY A 315 -0.62 15.20 -14.24
N ILE A 316 -0.16 14.31 -13.35
CA ILE A 316 0.32 14.72 -12.03
C ILE A 316 1.61 15.55 -12.15
N ILE A 317 2.53 15.24 -13.08
CA ILE A 317 3.74 16.05 -13.29
C ILE A 317 3.38 17.50 -13.66
N VAL A 318 2.40 17.68 -14.56
CA VAL A 318 1.95 19.01 -14.98
C VAL A 318 1.22 19.75 -13.87
N LEU A 319 0.39 19.05 -13.12
CA LEU A 319 -0.46 19.62 -12.06
C LEU A 319 0.16 19.54 -10.66
N ALA A 320 1.43 19.12 -10.52
CA ALA A 320 2.06 18.84 -9.23
C ALA A 320 2.00 20.00 -8.25
N ASP A 321 2.22 21.22 -8.71
CA ASP A 321 2.13 22.45 -7.90
C ASP A 321 0.69 22.71 -7.41
N LYS A 322 -0.29 22.60 -8.29
CA LYS A 322 -1.71 22.75 -7.92
C LYS A 322 -2.13 21.64 -6.95
N ILE A 323 -1.74 20.39 -7.19
CA ILE A 323 -2.06 19.25 -6.31
C ILE A 323 -1.48 19.44 -4.91
N VAL A 324 -0.18 19.73 -4.82
CA VAL A 324 0.50 19.88 -3.53
C VAL A 324 -0.08 21.05 -2.74
N VAL A 325 -0.18 22.22 -3.34
CA VAL A 325 -0.64 23.43 -2.65
C VAL A 325 -2.12 23.34 -2.30
N SER A 326 -2.97 22.87 -3.22
CA SER A 326 -4.41 22.73 -2.97
C SER A 326 -4.74 21.68 -1.92
N LEU A 327 -4.00 20.57 -1.84
CA LEU A 327 -4.27 19.52 -0.87
C LEU A 327 -3.55 19.74 0.46
N SER A 328 -2.27 20.07 0.45
CA SER A 328 -1.44 20.13 1.66
C SER A 328 -1.16 21.56 2.17
N GLY A 329 -1.37 22.56 1.33
CA GLY A 329 -1.12 23.97 1.65
C GLY A 329 0.22 24.51 1.12
N PRO A 330 0.41 25.86 1.14
CA PRO A 330 1.59 26.53 0.56
C PRO A 330 2.92 26.12 1.22
N ALA A 331 2.92 25.79 2.51
CA ALA A 331 4.11 25.37 3.26
C ALA A 331 4.79 24.11 2.67
N TYR A 332 4.08 23.38 1.81
CA TYR A 332 4.59 22.17 1.15
C TYR A 332 5.04 22.40 -0.29
N GLY A 333 5.17 23.63 -0.76
CA GLY A 333 5.63 23.94 -2.11
C GLY A 333 6.93 23.25 -2.52
N THR A 334 7.84 23.07 -1.57
CA THR A 334 9.11 22.33 -1.76
C THR A 334 8.90 20.85 -2.11
N SER A 335 7.73 20.25 -1.82
CA SER A 335 7.38 18.88 -2.16
C SER A 335 7.10 18.65 -3.65
N VAL A 336 6.92 19.72 -4.44
CA VAL A 336 6.59 19.64 -5.88
C VAL A 336 7.72 18.97 -6.67
N GLY A 337 8.97 19.33 -6.39
CA GLY A 337 10.14 18.75 -7.06
C GLY A 337 10.24 17.24 -6.88
N PRO A 338 10.33 16.75 -5.62
CA PRO A 338 10.35 15.31 -5.35
C PRO A 338 9.10 14.59 -5.85
N LEU A 339 7.90 15.20 -5.80
CA LEU A 339 6.69 14.60 -6.35
C LEU A 339 6.82 14.31 -7.85
N ARG A 340 7.32 15.26 -8.64
CA ARG A 340 7.53 15.06 -10.08
C ARG A 340 8.46 13.88 -10.38
N ILE A 341 9.53 13.72 -9.60
CA ILE A 341 10.48 12.62 -9.78
C ILE A 341 9.85 11.28 -9.36
N LEU A 342 9.20 11.24 -8.20
CA LEU A 342 8.53 10.02 -7.71
C LEU A 342 7.39 9.56 -8.64
N ILE A 343 6.69 10.50 -9.28
CA ILE A 343 5.63 10.18 -10.24
C ILE A 343 6.18 9.60 -11.55
N ILE A 344 7.38 9.96 -11.97
CA ILE A 344 8.08 9.23 -13.04
C ILE A 344 8.30 7.77 -12.58
N GLY A 345 8.69 7.59 -11.32
CA GLY A 345 8.83 6.27 -10.70
C GLY A 345 7.51 5.50 -10.61
N LEU A 346 6.37 6.17 -10.49
CA LEU A 346 5.05 5.54 -10.45
C LEU A 346 4.78 4.69 -11.70
N PHE A 347 5.18 5.16 -12.88
CA PHE A 347 5.10 4.37 -14.11
C PHE A 347 5.84 3.02 -13.95
N VAL A 348 7.05 3.04 -13.41
CA VAL A 348 7.84 1.83 -13.15
C VAL A 348 7.18 0.95 -12.10
N ILE A 349 6.61 1.55 -11.04
CA ILE A 349 5.89 0.84 -9.99
C ILE A 349 4.70 0.08 -10.61
N PHE A 350 3.90 0.73 -11.46
CA PHE A 350 2.76 0.07 -12.13
C PHE A 350 3.19 -1.18 -12.89
N LEU A 351 4.33 -1.13 -13.57
CA LEU A 351 4.85 -2.26 -14.33
C LEU A 351 5.54 -3.33 -13.47
N ASN A 352 5.99 -3.00 -12.27
CA ASN A 352 6.55 -3.96 -11.33
C ASN A 352 5.49 -4.93 -10.78
N PHE A 353 4.23 -4.49 -10.65
CA PHE A 353 3.16 -5.35 -10.12
C PHE A 353 2.89 -6.61 -10.97
N PRO A 354 2.67 -6.53 -12.30
CA PRO A 354 2.50 -7.71 -13.13
C PRO A 354 3.77 -8.57 -13.20
N VAL A 355 4.97 -7.98 -13.12
CA VAL A 355 6.22 -8.72 -13.05
C VAL A 355 6.31 -9.54 -11.77
N GLY A 356 5.99 -8.93 -10.62
CA GLY A 356 5.95 -9.62 -9.34
C GLY A 356 4.89 -10.72 -9.28
N ALA A 357 3.67 -10.45 -9.78
CA ALA A 357 2.60 -11.43 -9.88
C ALA A 357 3.00 -12.62 -10.77
N PHE A 358 3.62 -12.35 -11.91
CA PHE A 358 4.13 -13.37 -12.83
C PHE A 358 5.17 -14.28 -12.17
N LEU A 359 6.19 -13.70 -11.51
CA LEU A 359 7.24 -14.46 -10.83
C LEU A 359 6.67 -15.35 -9.71
N ASN A 360 5.70 -14.81 -8.95
CA ASN A 360 5.03 -15.57 -7.90
C ASN A 360 4.16 -16.69 -8.49
N ALA A 361 3.44 -16.45 -9.58
CA ALA A 361 2.64 -17.44 -10.30
C ALA A 361 3.50 -18.59 -10.89
N CYS A 362 4.75 -18.28 -11.26
CA CYS A 362 5.71 -19.24 -11.81
C CYS A 362 6.60 -19.91 -10.76
N ASN A 363 6.24 -19.87 -9.47
CA ASN A 363 7.01 -20.44 -8.36
C ASN A 363 8.45 -19.87 -8.24
N ARG A 364 8.64 -18.60 -8.60
CA ARG A 364 9.93 -17.89 -8.52
C ARG A 364 10.00 -16.90 -7.35
N GLN A 365 9.28 -17.18 -6.23
CA GLN A 365 9.25 -16.30 -5.04
C GLN A 365 10.65 -16.05 -4.47
N LYS A 366 11.50 -17.09 -4.41
CA LYS A 366 12.89 -16.96 -3.94
C LYS A 366 13.69 -15.97 -4.79
N ASN A 367 13.54 -16.03 -6.11
CA ASN A 367 14.22 -15.11 -7.01
C ASN A 367 13.67 -13.67 -6.84
N ASN A 368 12.35 -13.53 -6.64
CA ASN A 368 11.74 -12.22 -6.38
C ASN A 368 12.24 -11.61 -5.06
N MET A 369 12.42 -12.44 -4.02
CA MET A 369 13.03 -12.03 -2.75
C MET A 369 14.48 -11.55 -2.94
N ILE A 370 15.29 -12.27 -3.73
CA ILE A 370 16.67 -11.86 -4.03
C ILE A 370 16.70 -10.53 -4.80
N ASN A 371 15.84 -10.37 -5.80
CA ASN A 371 15.70 -9.10 -6.51
C ASN A 371 15.36 -7.96 -5.56
N MET A 372 14.46 -8.20 -4.60
CA MET A 372 14.09 -7.21 -3.58
C MET A 372 15.27 -6.87 -2.67
N ALA A 373 16.05 -7.87 -2.24
CA ALA A 373 17.24 -7.64 -1.43
C ALA A 373 18.28 -6.77 -2.15
N ILE A 374 18.56 -7.08 -3.43
CA ILE A 374 19.45 -6.25 -4.27
C ILE A 374 18.90 -4.82 -4.38
N THR A 375 17.60 -4.68 -4.63
CA THR A 375 16.95 -3.36 -4.75
C THR A 375 17.03 -2.54 -3.47
N VAL A 376 16.82 -3.17 -2.31
CA VAL A 376 16.97 -2.53 -0.99
C VAL A 376 18.40 -2.04 -0.79
N THR A 377 19.38 -2.88 -1.08
CA THR A 377 20.81 -2.52 -0.96
C THR A 377 21.15 -1.32 -1.85
N VAL A 378 20.72 -1.34 -3.11
CA VAL A 378 20.91 -0.21 -4.04
C VAL A 378 20.21 1.05 -3.52
N ASN A 379 18.98 0.93 -3.02
CA ASN A 379 18.21 2.05 -2.48
C ASN A 379 18.92 2.70 -1.27
N VAL A 380 19.36 1.89 -0.30
CA VAL A 380 20.10 2.37 0.89
C VAL A 380 21.37 3.10 0.48
N ILE A 381 22.19 2.49 -0.37
CA ILE A 381 23.46 3.08 -0.84
C ILE A 381 23.20 4.40 -1.56
N LEU A 382 22.26 4.43 -2.51
CA LEU A 382 21.94 5.65 -3.26
C LEU A 382 21.41 6.75 -2.33
N ASN A 383 20.55 6.42 -1.39
CA ASN A 383 20.05 7.39 -0.41
C ASN A 383 21.17 8.00 0.43
N MET A 384 22.12 7.20 0.93
CA MET A 384 23.24 7.68 1.73
C MET A 384 24.10 8.71 0.98
N PHE A 385 24.27 8.55 -0.33
CA PHE A 385 25.06 9.48 -1.15
C PHE A 385 24.22 10.66 -1.66
N LEU A 386 23.03 10.37 -2.22
CA LEU A 386 22.23 11.39 -2.90
C LEU A 386 21.52 12.33 -1.93
N ILE A 387 21.09 11.88 -0.75
CA ILE A 387 20.48 12.75 0.26
C ILE A 387 21.47 13.80 0.74
N LYS A 388 22.73 13.42 0.99
CA LYS A 388 23.78 14.38 1.42
C LYS A 388 23.99 15.50 0.41
N ARG A 389 23.85 15.23 -0.90
CA ARG A 389 24.12 16.19 -1.97
C ARG A 389 22.87 16.93 -2.46
N TYR A 390 21.73 16.26 -2.54
CA TYR A 390 20.52 16.76 -3.17
C TYR A 390 19.30 16.73 -2.25
N THR A 391 19.46 16.44 -0.97
CA THR A 391 18.39 16.37 0.04
C THR A 391 17.19 15.53 -0.41
N ILE A 392 15.97 16.10 -0.42
CA ILE A 392 14.71 15.42 -0.80
C ILE A 392 14.67 14.99 -2.27
N ILE A 393 15.34 15.73 -3.15
CA ILE A 393 15.47 15.36 -4.58
C ILE A 393 16.33 14.10 -4.70
N GLY A 394 17.40 14.01 -3.90
CA GLY A 394 18.26 12.83 -3.85
C GLY A 394 17.51 11.57 -3.44
N ALA A 395 16.64 11.64 -2.43
CA ALA A 395 15.79 10.53 -2.02
C ALA A 395 14.82 10.10 -3.14
N ALA A 396 14.21 11.06 -3.83
CA ALA A 396 13.30 10.77 -4.95
C ALA A 396 14.03 10.09 -6.12
N ILE A 397 15.26 10.52 -6.44
CA ILE A 397 16.11 9.89 -7.47
C ILE A 397 16.51 8.47 -7.03
N ALA A 398 16.89 8.27 -5.77
CA ALA A 398 17.24 6.95 -5.23
C ALA A 398 16.07 5.97 -5.36
N ALA A 399 14.85 6.40 -5.01
CA ALA A 399 13.64 5.60 -5.15
C ALA A 399 13.35 5.25 -6.63
N LEU A 400 13.46 6.22 -7.54
CA LEU A 400 13.27 6.00 -8.97
C LEU A 400 14.28 4.98 -9.53
N ILE A 401 15.57 5.16 -9.28
CA ILE A 401 16.62 4.25 -9.77
C ILE A 401 16.41 2.85 -9.19
N SER A 402 16.13 2.73 -7.91
CA SER A 402 15.91 1.44 -7.26
C SER A 402 14.68 0.72 -7.84
N GLY A 403 13.60 1.47 -8.12
CA GLY A 403 12.41 0.93 -8.80
C GLY A 403 12.73 0.40 -10.19
N ILE A 404 13.57 1.09 -10.97
CA ILE A 404 14.06 0.65 -12.28
C ILE A 404 14.90 -0.61 -12.15
N VAL A 405 15.79 -0.68 -11.15
CA VAL A 405 16.61 -1.88 -10.89
C VAL A 405 15.72 -3.09 -10.62
N LEU A 406 14.70 -2.94 -9.76
CA LEU A 406 13.74 -4.02 -9.47
C LEU A 406 13.04 -4.49 -10.75
N PHE A 407 12.60 -3.56 -11.57
CA PHE A 407 11.93 -3.84 -12.83
C PHE A 407 12.82 -4.60 -13.83
N CYS A 408 14.05 -4.13 -14.01
CA CYS A 408 15.02 -4.75 -14.91
C CYS A 408 15.39 -6.18 -14.46
N LEU A 409 15.64 -6.38 -13.16
CA LEU A 409 15.93 -7.70 -12.59
C LEU A 409 14.72 -8.63 -12.76
N GLY A 410 13.51 -8.13 -12.51
CA GLY A 410 12.28 -8.88 -12.71
C GLY A 410 12.07 -9.29 -14.17
N LEU A 411 12.19 -8.34 -15.12
CA LEU A 411 12.06 -8.62 -16.55
C LEU A 411 13.11 -9.63 -17.08
N ARG A 412 14.34 -9.57 -16.53
CA ARG A 412 15.36 -10.57 -16.86
C ARG A 412 14.90 -12.00 -16.53
N LEU A 413 14.23 -12.17 -15.40
CA LEU A 413 13.69 -13.48 -14.98
C LEU A 413 12.47 -13.88 -15.82
N VAL A 414 11.57 -12.95 -16.14
CA VAL A 414 10.41 -13.20 -17.03
C VAL A 414 10.89 -13.73 -18.39
N ARG A 415 11.92 -13.11 -18.98
CA ARG A 415 12.50 -13.52 -20.27
C ARG A 415 13.08 -14.94 -20.28
N LYS A 416 13.49 -15.47 -19.11
CA LYS A 416 13.95 -16.87 -18.99
C LYS A 416 12.81 -17.89 -18.99
N ILE A 417 11.56 -17.44 -18.81
CA ILE A 417 10.40 -18.33 -18.65
C ILE A 417 9.49 -18.28 -19.88
N ILE A 418 9.30 -17.08 -20.45
CA ILE A 418 8.48 -16.85 -21.63
C ILE A 418 9.17 -15.92 -22.63
N THR A 419 8.82 -16.08 -23.90
CA THR A 419 9.05 -15.08 -24.94
C THR A 419 7.81 -14.23 -25.09
N TYR A 420 7.96 -12.90 -25.05
CA TYR A 420 6.88 -11.94 -25.21
C TYR A 420 7.22 -10.90 -26.28
N ASN A 421 6.21 -10.30 -26.89
CA ASN A 421 6.36 -9.35 -27.99
C ASN A 421 6.80 -7.98 -27.50
N LYS A 422 8.12 -7.75 -27.49
CA LYS A 422 8.71 -6.47 -27.08
C LYS A 422 8.28 -5.31 -27.98
N ASN A 423 8.20 -5.56 -29.30
CA ASN A 423 7.83 -4.55 -30.28
C ASN A 423 6.39 -4.05 -30.05
N PHE A 424 5.48 -4.95 -29.68
CA PHE A 424 4.13 -4.58 -29.28
C PHE A 424 4.14 -3.65 -28.06
N LEU A 425 4.88 -4.00 -27.00
CA LEU A 425 4.97 -3.19 -25.78
C LEU A 425 5.65 -1.84 -26.04
N LEU A 426 6.71 -1.80 -26.82
CA LEU A 426 7.39 -0.54 -27.19
C LEU A 426 6.50 0.36 -28.05
N LYS A 427 5.79 -0.19 -29.03
CA LYS A 427 4.82 0.56 -29.83
C LYS A 427 3.67 1.11 -28.97
N THR A 428 3.19 0.32 -28.01
CA THR A 428 2.18 0.76 -27.04
C THR A 428 2.73 1.93 -26.22
N PHE A 429 3.91 1.76 -25.64
CA PHE A 429 4.55 2.81 -24.85
C PHE A 429 4.73 4.11 -25.65
N GLY A 430 5.22 4.02 -26.90
CA GLY A 430 5.36 5.19 -27.76
C GLY A 430 4.02 5.90 -28.04
N LYS A 431 2.96 5.14 -28.35
CA LYS A 431 1.62 5.70 -28.57
C LYS A 431 1.04 6.36 -27.32
N THR A 432 1.16 5.70 -26.16
CA THR A 432 0.68 6.26 -24.87
C THR A 432 1.47 7.51 -24.48
N LEU A 433 2.78 7.53 -24.76
CA LEU A 433 3.63 8.69 -24.47
C LEU A 433 3.28 9.89 -25.38
N LEU A 434 3.02 9.65 -26.67
CA LEU A 434 2.56 10.70 -27.58
C LEU A 434 1.19 11.27 -27.18
N ALA A 435 0.24 10.39 -26.84
CA ALA A 435 -1.08 10.81 -26.36
C ALA A 435 -0.98 11.63 -25.04
N ALA A 436 -0.13 11.19 -24.12
CA ALA A 436 0.11 11.89 -22.87
C ALA A 436 0.88 13.21 -23.08
N GLY A 437 1.76 13.27 -24.07
CA GLY A 437 2.42 14.52 -24.49
C GLY A 437 1.41 15.56 -24.98
N ALA A 438 0.47 15.16 -25.85
CA ALA A 438 -0.61 16.03 -26.30
C ALA A 438 -1.49 16.49 -25.13
N MET A 439 -1.87 15.58 -24.22
CA MET A 439 -2.59 15.90 -22.99
C MET A 439 -1.81 16.93 -22.15
N SER A 440 -0.52 16.69 -21.93
CA SER A 440 0.31 17.58 -21.12
C SER A 440 0.44 18.98 -21.74
N ALA A 441 0.64 19.07 -23.05
CA ALA A 441 0.69 20.33 -23.77
C ALA A 441 -0.62 21.14 -23.60
N ILE A 442 -1.77 20.49 -23.79
CA ILE A 442 -3.07 21.16 -23.61
C ILE A 442 -3.28 21.57 -22.15
N LEU A 443 -2.94 20.71 -21.17
CA LEU A 443 -3.04 21.07 -19.76
C LEU A 443 -2.14 22.27 -19.39
N ILE A 444 -0.93 22.36 -19.96
CA ILE A 444 -0.04 23.51 -19.73
C ILE A 444 -0.66 24.79 -20.32
N VAL A 445 -1.21 24.73 -21.54
CA VAL A 445 -1.88 25.85 -22.18
C VAL A 445 -3.11 26.30 -21.37
N VAL A 446 -3.99 25.34 -21.02
CA VAL A 446 -5.19 25.62 -20.23
C VAL A 446 -4.81 26.23 -18.86
N LYS A 447 -3.79 25.70 -18.19
CA LYS A 447 -3.30 26.22 -16.91
C LYS A 447 -2.75 27.65 -17.03
N LYS A 448 -2.12 28.00 -18.18
CA LYS A 448 -1.54 29.33 -18.40
C LYS A 448 -2.56 30.38 -18.79
N PHE A 449 -3.55 30.03 -19.62
CA PHE A 449 -4.51 30.98 -20.20
C PHE A 449 -5.84 30.99 -19.50
N PHE A 450 -6.24 29.90 -18.86
CA PHE A 450 -7.50 29.76 -18.15
C PHE A 450 -7.22 29.38 -16.68
N ASP A 451 -6.95 30.40 -15.86
CA ASP A 451 -6.85 30.15 -14.42
C ASP A 451 -8.28 29.97 -13.86
N PHE A 452 -8.72 28.70 -13.83
CA PHE A 452 -10.00 28.31 -13.21
C PHE A 452 -9.92 28.40 -11.68
N SER A 453 -9.35 29.47 -11.12
CA SER A 453 -9.39 29.70 -9.69
C SER A 453 -10.83 30.04 -9.28
N ILE A 454 -11.62 29.00 -9.02
CA ILE A 454 -13.00 29.14 -8.55
C ILE A 454 -12.94 29.59 -7.09
N ASN A 455 -13.14 30.87 -6.87
CA ASN A 455 -13.24 31.44 -5.54
C ASN A 455 -14.73 31.41 -5.10
N ILE A 456 -15.08 30.40 -4.29
CA ILE A 456 -16.47 30.21 -3.82
C ILE A 456 -16.80 31.09 -2.60
N GLY A 457 -15.77 31.69 -1.98
CA GLY A 457 -15.98 32.58 -0.81
C GLY A 457 -14.69 32.81 0.00
N ARG A 458 -14.76 33.72 0.96
CA ARG A 458 -13.63 34.17 1.78
C ARG A 458 -13.25 33.24 2.95
N SER A 459 -13.97 32.12 3.16
CA SER A 459 -13.59 31.16 4.20
C SER A 459 -12.58 30.15 3.66
N ALA A 460 -11.62 29.75 4.46
CA ALA A 460 -10.61 28.75 4.10
C ALA A 460 -11.21 27.41 3.60
N ILE A 461 -12.43 27.08 4.03
CA ILE A 461 -13.15 25.88 3.58
C ILE A 461 -13.61 26.06 2.13
N LEU A 462 -14.19 27.23 1.79
CA LEU A 462 -14.71 27.52 0.45
C LEU A 462 -13.59 27.68 -0.57
N GLU A 463 -12.46 28.27 -0.19
CA GLU A 463 -11.24 28.31 -1.02
C GLU A 463 -10.72 26.90 -1.34
N ASN A 464 -10.71 26.01 -0.36
CA ASN A 464 -10.30 24.62 -0.56
C ASN A 464 -11.25 23.85 -1.50
N ILE A 465 -12.56 24.05 -1.39
CA ILE A 465 -13.55 23.45 -2.29
C ILE A 465 -13.35 23.99 -3.71
N GLY A 466 -13.15 25.28 -3.89
CA GLY A 466 -12.84 25.89 -5.18
C GLY A 466 -11.59 25.31 -5.83
N ALA A 467 -10.51 25.12 -5.05
CA ALA A 467 -9.28 24.51 -5.52
C ALA A 467 -9.47 23.03 -5.94
N LEU A 468 -10.29 22.26 -5.22
CA LEU A 468 -10.62 20.88 -5.57
C LEU A 468 -11.47 20.80 -6.86
N ILE A 469 -12.44 21.69 -7.03
CA ILE A 469 -13.24 21.75 -8.26
C ILE A 469 -12.35 22.12 -9.45
N THR A 470 -11.48 23.11 -9.28
CA THR A 470 -10.49 23.50 -10.29
C THR A 470 -9.62 22.29 -10.69
N LEU A 471 -9.12 21.55 -9.72
CA LEU A 471 -8.33 20.35 -9.97
C LEU A 471 -9.13 19.27 -10.72
N ALA A 472 -10.40 19.08 -10.35
CA ALA A 472 -11.29 18.13 -11.03
C ALA A 472 -11.53 18.52 -12.50
N ILE A 473 -11.67 19.80 -12.80
CA ILE A 473 -11.82 20.30 -14.18
C ILE A 473 -10.56 19.96 -15.00
N TYR A 474 -9.36 20.26 -14.49
CA TYR A 474 -8.12 19.88 -15.18
C TYR A 474 -7.99 18.38 -15.41
N ILE A 475 -8.39 17.55 -14.45
CA ILE A 475 -8.38 16.10 -14.58
C ILE A 475 -9.34 15.65 -15.69
N ILE A 476 -10.56 16.18 -15.73
CA ILE A 476 -11.57 15.84 -16.75
C ILE A 476 -11.06 16.23 -18.14
N ILE A 477 -10.53 17.43 -18.31
CA ILE A 477 -9.94 17.89 -19.57
C ILE A 477 -8.80 16.93 -19.98
N GLY A 478 -7.90 16.61 -19.05
CA GLY A 478 -6.80 15.70 -19.31
C GLY A 478 -7.25 14.32 -19.77
N VAL A 479 -8.23 13.73 -19.09
CA VAL A 479 -8.79 12.41 -19.46
C VAL A 479 -9.42 12.44 -20.84
N MET A 480 -10.19 13.46 -21.17
CA MET A 480 -10.82 13.60 -22.50
C MET A 480 -9.78 13.75 -23.60
N VAL A 481 -8.79 14.61 -23.42
CA VAL A 481 -7.72 14.84 -24.43
C VAL A 481 -6.89 13.57 -24.62
N TYR A 482 -6.50 12.91 -23.53
CA TYR A 482 -5.73 11.67 -23.61
C TYR A 482 -6.52 10.57 -24.31
N GLY A 483 -7.79 10.36 -23.92
CA GLY A 483 -8.65 9.36 -24.53
C GLY A 483 -8.82 9.58 -26.04
N PHE A 484 -9.07 10.83 -26.44
CA PHE A 484 -9.20 11.20 -27.85
C PHE A 484 -7.90 10.98 -28.63
N ALA A 485 -6.75 11.45 -28.10
CA ALA A 485 -5.45 11.25 -28.71
C ALA A 485 -5.07 9.76 -28.84
N LEU A 486 -5.40 8.95 -27.81
CA LEU A 486 -5.11 7.53 -27.83
C LEU A 486 -5.95 6.77 -28.88
N ILE A 487 -7.20 7.17 -29.10
CA ILE A 487 -8.06 6.64 -30.17
C ILE A 487 -7.50 7.01 -31.55
N LEU A 488 -7.11 8.27 -31.77
CA LEU A 488 -6.51 8.73 -33.01
C LEU A 488 -5.23 7.97 -33.37
N LEU A 489 -4.38 7.71 -32.39
CA LEU A 489 -3.13 6.95 -32.54
C LEU A 489 -3.36 5.44 -32.67
N LYS A 490 -4.62 4.97 -32.69
CA LYS A 490 -4.95 3.54 -32.65
C LYS A 490 -4.19 2.80 -31.53
N GLY A 491 -4.06 3.45 -30.41
CA GLY A 491 -3.41 2.92 -29.21
C GLY A 491 -4.36 2.07 -28.34
N PHE A 492 -5.68 2.24 -28.56
CA PHE A 492 -6.72 1.50 -27.88
C PHE A 492 -7.72 0.95 -28.90
N ALA A 493 -7.98 -0.36 -28.86
CA ALA A 493 -8.97 -0.96 -29.74
C ALA A 493 -10.37 -0.74 -29.15
N LEU A 494 -11.28 -0.15 -29.94
CA LEU A 494 -12.69 0.04 -29.53
C LEU A 494 -13.40 -1.29 -29.15
N SER A 495 -12.90 -2.42 -29.65
CA SER A 495 -13.30 -3.76 -29.23
C SER A 495 -13.02 -4.04 -27.75
N ASP A 496 -11.94 -3.51 -27.20
CA ASP A 496 -11.57 -3.72 -25.81
C ASP A 496 -12.49 -2.91 -24.86
N PHE A 497 -12.97 -1.74 -25.32
CA PHE A 497 -13.96 -0.96 -24.58
C PHE A 497 -15.30 -1.68 -24.49
N ARG A 498 -15.77 -2.29 -25.59
CA ARG A 498 -16.99 -3.11 -25.59
C ARG A 498 -16.89 -4.32 -24.67
N LEU A 499 -15.72 -4.95 -24.57
CA LEU A 499 -15.50 -6.08 -23.65
C LEU A 499 -15.54 -5.66 -22.18
N ILE A 500 -15.01 -4.50 -21.86
CA ILE A 500 -15.04 -3.95 -20.50
C ILE A 500 -16.48 -3.52 -20.16
N PHE A 501 -17.14 -2.76 -21.05
CA PHE A 501 -18.49 -2.24 -20.84
C PHE A 501 -19.54 -3.36 -20.75
N ASN A 502 -19.49 -4.36 -21.61
CA ASN A 502 -20.42 -5.49 -21.60
C ASN A 502 -20.25 -6.41 -20.37
N LYS A 503 -19.05 -6.46 -19.77
CA LYS A 503 -18.86 -7.17 -18.49
C LYS A 503 -19.41 -6.41 -17.29
N PHE A 504 -19.44 -5.08 -17.33
CA PHE A 504 -20.06 -4.26 -16.28
C PHE A 504 -21.60 -4.28 -16.40
N VAL A 505 -22.14 -4.15 -17.59
CA VAL A 505 -23.60 -4.12 -17.85
C VAL A 505 -24.26 -5.50 -17.69
N LYS A 506 -23.56 -6.62 -17.90
CA LYS A 506 -24.11 -7.97 -17.66
C LYS A 506 -24.06 -8.43 -16.19
N LYS A 507 -23.55 -7.62 -15.27
CA LYS A 507 -23.50 -7.92 -13.82
C LYS A 507 -24.36 -6.97 -12.96
N SER A 508 -25.00 -5.98 -13.57
CA SER A 508 -26.15 -5.25 -13.00
C SER A 508 -27.44 -5.88 -13.51
#